data_63ac266e96c37212dccb9119121ae81e
#
_entry.id   63ac266e96c37212dccb9119121ae81e
#
_cell.length_a   1.000
_cell.length_b   1.000
_cell.length_c   1.000
_cell.angle_alpha   90.00
_cell.angle_beta   90.00
_cell.angle_gamma   90.00
#
_symmetry.space_group_name_H-M   'P 1'
#
loop_
_entity.id
_entity.type
_entity.pdbx_description
1 polymer ?
#
loop_
_entity_poly.entity_id
_entity_poly.type
_entity_poly.pdbx_seq_one_letter_code
_entity_poly.pdbx_strand_id
1 'polypeptide(L)'
;MTAANLAIQLVLLVGIGFLAVRFRIVGENFEKQLTSLILDILMPCMIIKSMMGTFSWEQLKNCGRLLVIAVIIWGITFGIGHLVYRLTGKSASGRIMRFSIMYTNFTFVGIPVMEALYGDVGVFYFVVFLVPYRIIYYSSAEPFLSPPGAARTERTLKEKLRGWFSAPVIAVFVGMILYLTQIHLPGPVNDVINSLGACASPLGMLLCGMSLGKYPIRRLLRPGYLWFPLVRNLLIPALFLGLSLLIGLEKELAQVVVMFAALPVASLLAAFMIQYDPDKEAQFEAAAAVLLSTIFAAVTIPLWSGIVAVCFP
;
A
#
# COMPACT_ATOMS: atom_id res chain seq x y z
N MET A 1 15.47 14.55 -8.89
CA MET A 1 16.24 13.40 -8.34
C MET A 1 16.19 12.27 -9.35
N THR A 2 17.25 11.51 -9.53
CA THR A 2 17.19 10.31 -10.37
C THR A 2 16.42 9.20 -9.64
N ALA A 3 15.72 8.32 -10.37
CA ALA A 3 15.01 7.18 -9.78
C ALA A 3 15.92 6.31 -8.88
N ALA A 4 17.23 6.24 -9.21
CA ALA A 4 18.23 5.53 -8.40
C ALA A 4 18.47 6.20 -7.04
N ASN A 5 18.61 7.55 -6.98
CA ASN A 5 18.80 8.26 -5.72
C ASN A 5 17.59 8.10 -4.80
N LEU A 6 16.40 8.11 -5.37
CA LEU A 6 15.16 7.87 -4.63
C LEU A 6 15.12 6.45 -4.04
N ALA A 7 15.47 5.45 -4.84
CA ALA A 7 15.53 4.07 -4.37
C ALA A 7 16.48 3.92 -3.18
N ILE A 8 17.67 4.53 -3.28
CA ILE A 8 18.66 4.52 -2.19
C ILE A 8 18.09 5.20 -0.94
N GLN A 9 17.43 6.35 -1.08
CA GLN A 9 16.80 7.05 0.04
C GLN A 9 15.74 6.19 0.74
N LEU A 10 14.85 5.54 -0.03
CA LEU A 10 13.81 4.66 0.51
C LEU A 10 14.43 3.47 1.26
N VAL A 11 15.46 2.82 0.66
CA VAL A 11 16.17 1.70 1.29
C VAL A 11 16.87 2.14 2.58
N LEU A 12 17.50 3.31 2.59
CA LEU A 12 18.16 3.85 3.79
C LEU A 12 17.17 4.14 4.90
N LEU A 13 16.01 4.75 4.60
CA LEU A 13 14.96 5.01 5.60
C LEU A 13 14.41 3.71 6.20
N VAL A 14 14.12 2.71 5.37
CA VAL A 14 13.70 1.38 5.83
C VAL A 14 14.83 0.74 6.66
N GLY A 15 16.08 0.83 6.21
CA GLY A 15 17.25 0.33 6.93
C GLY A 15 17.42 0.96 8.32
N ILE A 16 17.28 2.29 8.43
CA ILE A 16 17.33 3.02 9.70
C ILE A 16 16.22 2.54 10.64
N GLY A 17 14.97 2.41 10.14
CA GLY A 17 13.86 1.88 10.93
C GLY A 17 14.12 0.46 11.46
N PHE A 18 14.66 -0.42 10.60
CA PHE A 18 15.07 -1.78 10.99
C PHE A 18 16.13 -1.77 12.09
N LEU A 19 17.18 -0.95 11.94
CA LEU A 19 18.25 -0.83 12.92
C LEU A 19 17.78 -0.23 14.26
N ALA A 20 16.83 0.72 14.23
CA ALA A 20 16.27 1.32 15.42
C ALA A 20 15.61 0.28 16.34
N VAL A 21 14.91 -0.70 15.79
CA VAL A 21 14.35 -1.83 16.55
C VAL A 21 15.46 -2.82 16.95
N ARG A 22 16.37 -3.14 16.03
CA ARG A 22 17.44 -4.11 16.28
C ARG A 22 18.38 -3.69 17.41
N PHE A 23 18.69 -2.40 17.48
CA PHE A 23 19.52 -1.80 18.54
C PHE A 23 18.71 -1.34 19.77
N ARG A 24 17.39 -1.62 19.82
CA ARG A 24 16.50 -1.24 20.93
C ARG A 24 16.48 0.27 21.21
N ILE A 25 16.69 1.10 20.18
CA ILE A 25 16.60 2.56 20.30
C ILE A 25 15.15 2.98 20.58
N VAL A 26 14.19 2.22 20.05
CA VAL A 26 12.74 2.43 20.26
C VAL A 26 12.13 1.26 21.03
N GLY A 27 11.16 1.56 21.91
CA GLY A 27 10.45 0.55 22.72
C GLY A 27 9.36 -0.16 21.92
N GLU A 28 8.84 -1.26 22.43
CA GLU A 28 7.85 -2.12 21.76
C GLU A 28 6.53 -1.41 21.40
N ASN A 29 6.11 -0.44 22.20
CA ASN A 29 4.87 0.32 21.97
C ASN A 29 5.02 1.46 20.97
N PHE A 30 6.26 1.87 20.65
CA PHE A 30 6.52 3.04 19.81
C PHE A 30 5.96 2.86 18.39
N GLU A 31 6.12 1.67 17.80
CA GLU A 31 5.59 1.37 16.47
C GLU A 31 4.07 1.56 16.39
N LYS A 32 3.35 1.12 17.42
CA LYS A 32 1.88 1.28 17.47
C LYS A 32 1.50 2.76 17.58
N GLN A 33 2.20 3.53 18.40
CA GLN A 33 1.97 4.97 18.57
C GLN A 33 2.32 5.74 17.30
N LEU A 34 3.46 5.42 16.68
CA LEU A 34 3.87 6.02 15.41
C LEU A 34 2.89 5.68 14.27
N THR A 35 2.38 4.44 14.24
CA THR A 35 1.34 4.04 13.28
C THR A 35 0.09 4.91 13.41
N SER A 36 -0.40 5.13 14.63
CA SER A 36 -1.56 5.99 14.86
C SER A 36 -1.28 7.44 14.47
N LEU A 37 -0.13 7.98 14.83
CA LEU A 37 0.27 9.34 14.45
C LEU A 37 0.29 9.51 12.92
N ILE A 38 0.90 8.55 12.20
CA ILE A 38 0.95 8.58 10.74
C ILE A 38 -0.46 8.49 10.15
N LEU A 39 -1.27 7.53 10.58
CA LEU A 39 -2.59 7.28 9.99
C LEU A 39 -3.62 8.36 10.31
N ASP A 40 -3.59 8.91 11.53
CA ASP A 40 -4.64 9.77 12.02
C ASP A 40 -4.34 11.27 11.84
N ILE A 41 -3.06 11.64 11.65
CA ILE A 41 -2.62 13.04 11.52
C ILE A 41 -1.79 13.28 10.27
N LEU A 42 -0.65 12.62 10.12
CA LEU A 42 0.31 12.98 9.06
C LEU A 42 -0.20 12.66 7.66
N MET A 43 -0.79 11.47 7.48
CA MET A 43 -1.38 11.08 6.20
C MET A 43 -2.58 11.93 5.78
N PRO A 44 -3.56 12.22 6.63
CA PRO A 44 -4.58 13.20 6.32
C PRO A 44 -4.03 14.53 5.82
N CYS A 45 -3.01 15.09 6.48
CA CYS A 45 -2.36 16.33 6.05
C CYS A 45 -1.71 16.17 4.66
N MET A 46 -0.99 15.08 4.43
CA MET A 46 -0.37 14.80 3.13
C MET A 46 -1.40 14.65 2.00
N ILE A 47 -2.52 13.96 2.27
CA ILE A 47 -3.61 13.78 1.31
C ILE A 47 -4.25 15.14 0.98
N ILE A 48 -4.58 15.92 2.00
CA ILE A 48 -5.15 17.27 1.79
C ILE A 48 -4.19 18.14 1.00
N LYS A 49 -2.90 18.18 1.40
CA LYS A 49 -1.84 18.91 0.67
C LYS A 49 -1.83 18.54 -0.82
N SER A 50 -1.87 17.25 -1.16
CA SER A 50 -1.82 16.78 -2.55
C SER A 50 -3.04 17.21 -3.39
N MET A 51 -4.16 17.56 -2.75
CA MET A 51 -5.39 17.97 -3.38
C MET A 51 -5.60 19.50 -3.41
N MET A 52 -4.66 20.29 -2.88
CA MET A 52 -4.74 21.76 -2.85
C MET A 52 -4.21 22.42 -4.14
N GLY A 53 -4.04 21.67 -5.21
CA GLY A 53 -3.63 22.17 -6.53
C GLY A 53 -4.74 22.94 -7.25
N THR A 54 -4.39 23.56 -8.38
CA THR A 54 -5.35 24.25 -9.24
C THR A 54 -6.32 23.26 -9.88
N PHE A 55 -7.61 23.60 -9.94
CA PHE A 55 -8.65 22.77 -10.52
C PHE A 55 -8.40 22.52 -12.03
N SER A 56 -8.55 21.27 -12.44
CA SER A 56 -8.50 20.83 -13.84
C SER A 56 -9.60 19.81 -14.12
N TRP A 57 -10.39 20.07 -15.18
CA TRP A 57 -11.39 19.12 -15.66
C TRP A 57 -10.80 17.78 -16.10
N GLU A 58 -9.60 17.80 -16.65
CA GLU A 58 -8.87 16.60 -17.06
C GLU A 58 -8.50 15.75 -15.84
N GLN A 59 -7.95 16.37 -14.79
CA GLN A 59 -7.65 15.66 -13.54
C GLN A 59 -8.93 15.08 -12.91
N LEU A 60 -10.04 15.78 -12.93
CA LEU A 60 -11.30 15.27 -12.39
C LEU A 60 -11.83 14.08 -13.18
N LYS A 61 -11.76 14.13 -14.53
CA LYS A 61 -12.11 12.99 -15.40
C LYS A 61 -11.21 11.78 -15.11
N ASN A 62 -9.91 12.01 -14.94
CA ASN A 62 -8.94 10.96 -14.60
C ASN A 62 -9.22 10.34 -13.22
N CYS A 63 -9.66 11.12 -12.24
CA CYS A 63 -10.15 10.58 -10.96
C CYS A 63 -11.32 9.61 -11.16
N GLY A 64 -12.32 9.97 -11.96
CA GLY A 64 -13.44 9.08 -12.28
C GLY A 64 -12.99 7.79 -12.97
N ARG A 65 -12.08 7.90 -13.97
CA ARG A 65 -11.49 6.72 -14.63
C ARG A 65 -10.71 5.85 -13.64
N LEU A 66 -9.92 6.43 -12.75
CA LEU A 66 -9.14 5.69 -11.74
C LEU A 66 -10.02 4.93 -10.76
N LEU A 67 -11.17 5.47 -10.35
CA LEU A 67 -12.12 4.74 -9.51
C LEU A 67 -12.65 3.49 -10.21
N VAL A 68 -13.00 3.59 -11.51
CA VAL A 68 -13.44 2.44 -12.31
C VAL A 68 -12.31 1.43 -12.50
N ILE A 69 -11.12 1.90 -12.85
CA ILE A 69 -9.92 1.07 -13.01
C ILE A 69 -9.58 0.34 -11.71
N ALA A 70 -9.69 1.00 -10.56
CA ALA A 70 -9.45 0.39 -9.25
C ALA A 70 -10.38 -0.80 -8.98
N VAL A 71 -11.66 -0.68 -9.32
CA VAL A 71 -12.64 -1.78 -9.18
C VAL A 71 -12.31 -2.93 -10.14
N ILE A 72 -11.95 -2.62 -11.39
CA ILE A 72 -11.55 -3.63 -12.40
C ILE A 72 -10.29 -4.38 -11.93
N ILE A 73 -9.25 -3.66 -11.49
CA ILE A 73 -8.00 -4.25 -10.99
C ILE A 73 -8.27 -5.11 -9.75
N TRP A 74 -9.13 -4.64 -8.86
CA TRP A 74 -9.55 -5.44 -7.70
C TRP A 74 -10.23 -6.74 -8.16
N GLY A 75 -11.12 -6.69 -9.14
CA GLY A 75 -11.78 -7.88 -9.71
C GLY A 75 -10.79 -8.85 -10.35
N ILE A 76 -9.82 -8.35 -11.14
CA ILE A 76 -8.78 -9.16 -11.78
C ILE A 76 -7.90 -9.82 -10.71
N THR A 77 -7.40 -9.06 -9.74
CA THR A 77 -6.56 -9.59 -8.66
C THR A 77 -7.32 -10.56 -7.75
N PHE A 78 -8.62 -10.34 -7.53
CA PHE A 78 -9.50 -11.29 -6.85
C PHE A 78 -9.59 -12.60 -7.61
N GLY A 79 -9.85 -12.57 -8.93
CA GLY A 79 -9.93 -13.75 -9.80
C GLY A 79 -8.62 -14.55 -9.78
N ILE A 80 -7.48 -13.88 -10.00
CA ILE A 80 -6.15 -14.49 -9.99
C ILE A 80 -5.85 -15.08 -8.60
N GLY A 81 -6.07 -14.31 -7.53
CA GLY A 81 -5.83 -14.76 -6.16
C GLY A 81 -6.70 -15.96 -5.78
N HIS A 82 -7.97 -15.97 -6.22
CA HIS A 82 -8.87 -17.09 -5.97
C HIS A 82 -8.46 -18.35 -6.76
N LEU A 83 -8.00 -18.18 -7.99
CA LEU A 83 -7.45 -19.27 -8.80
C LEU A 83 -6.21 -19.90 -8.13
N VAL A 84 -5.25 -19.07 -7.70
CA VAL A 84 -4.05 -19.52 -6.98
C VAL A 84 -4.45 -20.26 -5.70
N TYR A 85 -5.40 -19.75 -4.93
CA TYR A 85 -5.91 -20.40 -3.72
C TYR A 85 -6.51 -21.79 -4.02
N ARG A 86 -7.22 -21.96 -5.14
CA ARG A 86 -7.76 -23.27 -5.54
C ARG A 86 -6.63 -24.22 -5.97
N LEU A 87 -5.68 -23.74 -6.77
CA LEU A 87 -4.56 -24.55 -7.28
C LEU A 87 -3.61 -25.01 -6.17
N THR A 88 -3.49 -24.24 -5.07
CA THR A 88 -2.71 -24.62 -3.88
C THR A 88 -3.45 -25.52 -2.89
N GLY A 89 -4.56 -26.14 -3.29
CA GLY A 89 -5.34 -27.05 -2.46
C GLY A 89 -6.00 -26.38 -1.25
N LYS A 90 -6.29 -25.07 -1.33
CA LYS A 90 -6.88 -24.27 -0.24
C LYS A 90 -6.00 -24.20 1.02
N SER A 91 -4.70 -24.32 0.83
CA SER A 91 -3.68 -24.29 1.89
C SER A 91 -3.56 -22.91 2.58
N ALA A 92 -2.81 -22.85 3.68
CA ALA A 92 -2.45 -21.60 4.34
C ALA A 92 -1.67 -20.68 3.40
N SER A 93 -0.65 -21.21 2.70
CA SER A 93 0.12 -20.47 1.67
C SER A 93 -0.78 -19.91 0.57
N GLY A 94 -1.78 -20.66 0.15
CA GLY A 94 -2.77 -20.21 -0.85
C GLY A 94 -3.63 -19.05 -0.34
N ARG A 95 -4.04 -19.04 0.94
CA ARG A 95 -4.76 -17.91 1.56
C ARG A 95 -3.88 -16.68 1.62
N ILE A 96 -2.64 -16.84 2.08
CA ILE A 96 -1.64 -15.77 2.16
C ILE A 96 -1.38 -15.18 0.77
N MET A 97 -1.13 -16.03 -0.25
CA MET A 97 -0.87 -15.55 -1.62
C MET A 97 -2.09 -14.86 -2.23
N ARG A 98 -3.30 -15.39 -2.03
CA ARG A 98 -4.53 -14.72 -2.47
C ARG A 98 -4.61 -13.30 -1.93
N PHE A 99 -4.42 -13.13 -0.63
CA PHE A 99 -4.42 -11.82 0.00
C PHE A 99 -3.27 -10.94 -0.49
N SER A 100 -2.08 -11.50 -0.67
CA SER A 100 -0.88 -10.81 -1.16
C SER A 100 -1.05 -10.31 -2.59
N ILE A 101 -1.75 -11.04 -3.46
CA ILE A 101 -2.04 -10.61 -4.83
C ILE A 101 -3.01 -9.42 -4.84
N MET A 102 -4.00 -9.44 -3.96
CA MET A 102 -5.06 -8.42 -3.93
C MET A 102 -4.64 -7.13 -3.23
N TYR A 103 -3.85 -7.23 -2.16
CA TYR A 103 -3.59 -6.11 -1.26
C TYR A 103 -2.11 -5.83 -1.08
N THR A 104 -1.77 -4.57 -1.25
CA THR A 104 -0.41 -4.05 -1.19
C THR A 104 -0.21 -3.18 0.05
N ASN A 105 1.02 -2.86 0.36
CA ASN A 105 1.37 -1.86 1.35
C ASN A 105 1.22 -0.43 0.76
N PHE A 106 0.00 -0.12 0.31
CA PHE A 106 -0.29 1.15 -0.35
C PHE A 106 -0.16 2.35 0.59
N THR A 107 -0.36 2.16 1.90
CA THR A 107 -0.34 3.25 2.87
C THR A 107 1.10 3.64 3.24
N PHE A 108 1.89 2.70 3.75
CA PHE A 108 3.22 3.01 4.31
C PHE A 108 4.35 2.96 3.28
N VAL A 109 4.16 2.32 2.14
CA VAL A 109 5.11 2.28 1.02
C VAL A 109 4.56 3.01 -0.19
N GLY A 110 3.30 2.76 -0.55
CA GLY A 110 2.72 3.26 -1.80
C GLY A 110 2.63 4.78 -1.85
N ILE A 111 2.01 5.42 -0.87
CA ILE A 111 1.85 6.88 -0.86
C ILE A 111 3.22 7.58 -0.84
N PRO A 112 4.19 7.22 0.04
CA PRO A 112 5.55 7.76 -0.02
C PRO A 112 6.26 7.57 -1.37
N VAL A 113 6.13 6.40 -1.97
CA VAL A 113 6.71 6.13 -3.29
C VAL A 113 6.09 7.03 -4.37
N MET A 114 4.76 7.19 -4.36
CA MET A 114 4.07 8.06 -5.31
C MET A 114 4.45 9.53 -5.14
N GLU A 115 4.57 10.01 -3.89
CA GLU A 115 5.06 11.38 -3.61
C GLU A 115 6.47 11.57 -4.17
N ALA A 116 7.34 10.64 -3.90
CA ALA A 116 8.74 10.76 -4.26
C ALA A 116 9.00 10.63 -5.79
N LEU A 117 8.21 9.81 -6.50
CA LEU A 117 8.34 9.62 -7.96
C LEU A 117 7.57 10.65 -8.77
N TYR A 118 6.37 11.04 -8.33
CA TYR A 118 5.40 11.78 -9.13
C TYR A 118 4.84 13.03 -8.43
N GLY A 119 5.37 13.36 -7.23
CA GLY A 119 4.96 14.54 -6.45
C GLY A 119 3.51 14.53 -5.99
N ASP A 120 2.98 15.69 -5.69
CA ASP A 120 1.61 15.86 -5.17
C ASP A 120 0.54 15.34 -6.15
N VAL A 121 0.73 15.47 -7.47
CA VAL A 121 -0.19 14.95 -8.50
C VAL A 121 -0.25 13.43 -8.45
N GLY A 122 0.90 12.76 -8.30
CA GLY A 122 0.95 11.32 -8.13
C GLY A 122 0.22 10.85 -6.88
N VAL A 123 0.40 11.54 -5.75
CA VAL A 123 -0.34 11.25 -4.51
C VAL A 123 -1.83 11.46 -4.70
N PHE A 124 -2.24 12.57 -5.31
CA PHE A 124 -3.64 12.90 -5.60
C PHE A 124 -4.36 11.78 -6.35
N TYR A 125 -3.81 11.36 -7.49
CA TYR A 125 -4.41 10.27 -8.27
C TYR A 125 -4.39 8.93 -7.51
N PHE A 126 -3.30 8.65 -6.81
CA PHE A 126 -3.14 7.40 -6.08
C PHE A 126 -4.13 7.27 -4.91
N VAL A 127 -4.35 8.33 -4.13
CA VAL A 127 -5.29 8.27 -2.99
C VAL A 127 -6.74 8.14 -3.45
N VAL A 128 -7.11 8.74 -4.59
CA VAL A 128 -8.43 8.53 -5.22
C VAL A 128 -8.58 7.08 -5.69
N PHE A 129 -7.57 6.54 -6.39
CA PHE A 129 -7.53 5.13 -6.80
C PHE A 129 -7.69 4.18 -5.61
N LEU A 130 -7.15 4.51 -4.45
CA LEU A 130 -7.19 3.66 -3.27
C LEU A 130 -8.56 3.65 -2.55
N VAL A 131 -9.49 4.55 -2.84
CA VAL A 131 -10.78 4.62 -2.14
C VAL A 131 -11.53 3.28 -2.15
N PRO A 132 -11.77 2.59 -3.28
CA PRO A 132 -12.42 1.30 -3.30
C PRO A 132 -11.65 0.24 -2.51
N TYR A 133 -10.31 0.24 -2.60
CA TYR A 133 -9.45 -0.70 -1.89
C TYR A 133 -9.56 -0.54 -0.37
N ARG A 134 -9.55 0.70 0.15
CA ARG A 134 -9.68 0.97 1.59
C ARG A 134 -10.98 0.47 2.16
N ILE A 135 -12.07 0.63 1.41
CA ILE A 135 -13.42 0.16 1.80
C ILE A 135 -13.43 -1.37 1.97
N ILE A 136 -12.84 -2.10 1.02
CA ILE A 136 -12.94 -3.56 0.97
C ILE A 136 -11.86 -4.24 1.81
N TYR A 137 -10.71 -3.59 2.02
CA TYR A 137 -9.52 -4.16 2.64
C TYR A 137 -9.79 -4.83 3.99
N TYR A 138 -10.34 -4.08 4.93
CA TYR A 138 -10.59 -4.59 6.29
C TYR A 138 -11.72 -5.63 6.35
N SER A 139 -12.73 -5.50 5.50
CA SER A 139 -13.85 -6.44 5.46
C SER A 139 -13.49 -7.78 4.81
N SER A 140 -12.46 -7.82 3.96
CA SER A 140 -12.01 -9.02 3.27
C SER A 140 -10.96 -9.84 4.04
N ALA A 141 -10.30 -9.27 5.07
CA ALA A 141 -9.22 -9.94 5.77
C ALA A 141 -9.66 -11.26 6.41
N GLU A 142 -10.71 -11.23 7.23
CA GLU A 142 -11.22 -12.42 7.91
C GLU A 142 -11.68 -13.54 6.94
N PRO A 143 -12.58 -13.28 5.95
CA PRO A 143 -13.05 -14.34 5.06
C PRO A 143 -11.96 -14.91 4.14
N PHE A 144 -10.86 -14.18 3.95
CA PHE A 144 -9.79 -14.64 3.07
C PHE A 144 -8.67 -15.36 3.82
N LEU A 145 -8.44 -15.03 5.08
CA LEU A 145 -7.31 -15.54 5.86
C LEU A 145 -7.68 -16.64 6.86
N SER A 146 -8.93 -16.69 7.31
CA SER A 146 -9.38 -17.77 8.22
C SER A 146 -9.31 -19.14 7.55
N PRO A 147 -8.96 -20.20 8.30
CA PRO A 147 -9.00 -21.59 7.84
C PRO A 147 -10.42 -21.99 7.36
N PRO A 148 -10.54 -22.93 6.43
CA PRO A 148 -11.83 -23.47 6.02
C PRO A 148 -12.58 -24.05 7.23
N GLY A 149 -13.85 -23.67 7.40
CA GLY A 149 -14.70 -24.13 8.52
C GLY A 149 -14.50 -23.41 9.85
N ALA A 150 -13.60 -22.41 9.94
CA ALA A 150 -13.49 -21.57 11.12
C ALA A 150 -14.78 -20.79 11.37
N ALA A 151 -15.20 -20.69 12.65
CA ALA A 151 -16.31 -19.84 13.03
C ALA A 151 -16.00 -18.39 12.68
N ARG A 152 -16.90 -17.73 11.95
CA ARG A 152 -16.73 -16.31 11.61
C ARG A 152 -17.23 -15.45 12.75
N THR A 153 -16.47 -14.43 13.08
CA THR A 153 -16.90 -13.43 14.05
C THR A 153 -17.99 -12.57 13.42
N GLU A 154 -19.17 -12.55 14.00
CA GLU A 154 -20.21 -11.61 13.57
C GLU A 154 -19.79 -10.19 13.89
N ARG A 155 -19.29 -9.49 12.88
CA ARG A 155 -18.96 -8.06 13.02
C ARG A 155 -20.23 -7.23 12.99
N THR A 156 -20.37 -6.35 13.96
CA THR A 156 -21.44 -5.36 13.96
C THR A 156 -21.35 -4.44 12.75
N LEU A 157 -22.46 -3.88 12.31
CA LEU A 157 -22.50 -2.92 11.20
C LEU A 157 -21.53 -1.75 11.47
N LYS A 158 -21.42 -1.32 12.72
CA LYS A 158 -20.49 -0.25 13.16
C LYS A 158 -19.01 -0.63 12.92
N GLU A 159 -18.61 -1.87 13.16
CA GLU A 159 -17.24 -2.35 12.91
C GLU A 159 -16.96 -2.46 11.41
N LYS A 160 -17.93 -2.86 10.60
CA LYS A 160 -17.82 -2.89 9.14
C LYS A 160 -17.67 -1.47 8.56
N LEU A 161 -18.43 -0.52 9.07
CA LEU A 161 -18.40 0.88 8.64
C LEU A 161 -17.18 1.66 9.14
N ARG A 162 -16.51 1.20 10.20
CA ARG A 162 -15.33 1.89 10.76
C ARG A 162 -14.19 2.06 9.74
N GLY A 163 -14.04 1.11 8.81
CA GLY A 163 -13.07 1.23 7.70
C GLY A 163 -13.41 2.34 6.70
N TRP A 164 -14.69 2.66 6.52
CA TRP A 164 -15.17 3.71 5.62
C TRP A 164 -14.90 5.12 6.15
N PHE A 165 -14.83 5.27 7.47
CA PHE A 165 -14.62 6.54 8.17
C PHE A 165 -13.20 6.62 8.78
N SER A 166 -12.20 6.01 8.16
CA SER A 166 -10.82 6.21 8.57
C SER A 166 -10.32 7.61 8.21
N ALA A 167 -9.42 8.18 9.02
CA ALA A 167 -8.91 9.53 8.83
C ALA A 167 -8.36 9.79 7.41
N PRO A 168 -7.62 8.85 6.76
CA PRO A 168 -7.20 9.03 5.37
C PRO A 168 -8.36 9.07 4.37
N VAL A 169 -9.46 8.33 4.59
CA VAL A 169 -10.64 8.38 3.71
C VAL A 169 -11.36 9.72 3.86
N ILE A 170 -11.55 10.17 5.10
CA ILE A 170 -12.12 11.50 5.37
C ILE A 170 -11.28 12.59 4.71
N ALA A 171 -9.94 12.49 4.80
CA ALA A 171 -9.03 13.43 4.17
C ALA A 171 -9.18 13.49 2.65
N VAL A 172 -9.45 12.36 1.97
CA VAL A 172 -9.75 12.36 0.52
C VAL A 172 -11.01 13.16 0.23
N PHE A 173 -12.08 12.98 1.01
CA PHE A 173 -13.31 13.75 0.80
C PHE A 173 -13.12 15.23 1.09
N VAL A 174 -12.46 15.60 2.20
CA VAL A 174 -12.15 17.00 2.54
C VAL A 174 -11.26 17.62 1.47
N GLY A 175 -10.20 16.94 1.07
CA GLY A 175 -9.31 17.39 0.01
C GLY A 175 -10.02 17.54 -1.33
N MET A 176 -10.94 16.62 -1.69
CA MET A 176 -11.75 16.75 -2.91
C MET A 176 -12.69 17.96 -2.87
N ILE A 177 -13.29 18.25 -1.71
CA ILE A 177 -14.11 19.46 -1.55
C ILE A 177 -13.24 20.71 -1.75
N LEU A 178 -12.07 20.79 -1.13
CA LEU A 178 -11.14 21.92 -1.31
C LEU A 178 -10.69 22.04 -2.78
N TYR A 179 -10.39 20.93 -3.44
CA TYR A 179 -10.03 20.89 -4.86
C TYR A 179 -11.15 21.42 -5.77
N LEU A 180 -12.39 21.01 -5.53
CA LEU A 180 -13.55 21.43 -6.34
C LEU A 180 -13.98 22.87 -6.09
N THR A 181 -13.92 23.31 -4.83
CA THR A 181 -14.35 24.67 -4.43
C THR A 181 -13.26 25.71 -4.59
N GLN A 182 -11.99 25.28 -4.75
CA GLN A 182 -10.81 26.16 -4.81
C GLN A 182 -10.70 27.12 -3.62
N ILE A 183 -11.22 26.70 -2.45
CA ILE A 183 -11.10 27.46 -1.21
C ILE A 183 -9.65 27.44 -0.74
N HIS A 184 -9.04 28.61 -0.64
CA HIS A 184 -7.69 28.76 -0.11
C HIS A 184 -7.73 28.78 1.41
N LEU A 185 -6.95 27.89 2.02
CA LEU A 185 -6.81 27.88 3.47
C LEU A 185 -5.94 29.07 3.94
N PRO A 186 -6.18 29.60 5.16
CA PRO A 186 -5.31 30.62 5.73
C PRO A 186 -3.86 30.17 5.79
N GLY A 187 -2.92 31.09 5.51
CA GLY A 187 -1.48 30.78 5.44
C GLY A 187 -0.97 29.89 6.57
N PRO A 188 -1.17 30.23 7.86
CA PRO A 188 -0.71 29.40 8.97
C PRO A 188 -1.27 27.96 8.97
N VAL A 189 -2.54 27.77 8.55
CA VAL A 189 -3.16 26.45 8.46
C VAL A 189 -2.51 25.63 7.32
N ASN A 190 -2.30 26.28 6.18
CA ASN A 190 -1.61 25.67 5.03
C ASN A 190 -0.17 25.25 5.39
N ASP A 191 0.58 26.08 6.10
CA ASP A 191 1.95 25.81 6.53
C ASP A 191 2.01 24.60 7.48
N VAL A 192 1.05 24.48 8.39
CA VAL A 192 0.94 23.32 9.30
C VAL A 192 0.64 22.04 8.50
N ILE A 193 -0.33 22.09 7.57
CA ILE A 193 -0.68 20.94 6.72
C ILE A 193 0.54 20.51 5.89
N ASN A 194 1.26 21.44 5.29
CA ASN A 194 2.46 21.14 4.50
C ASN A 194 3.57 20.53 5.35
N SER A 195 3.84 21.06 6.53
CA SER A 195 4.88 20.59 7.45
C SER A 195 4.56 19.17 7.96
N LEU A 196 3.33 18.94 8.43
CA LEU A 196 2.91 17.62 8.91
C LEU A 196 2.83 16.60 7.75
N GLY A 197 2.32 17.01 6.60
CA GLY A 197 2.27 16.16 5.41
C GLY A 197 3.65 15.70 4.95
N ALA A 198 4.66 16.57 4.98
CA ALA A 198 6.03 16.23 4.62
C ALA A 198 6.67 15.18 5.54
N CYS A 199 6.21 15.06 6.79
CA CYS A 199 6.67 14.03 7.72
C CYS A 199 6.10 12.63 7.42
N ALA A 200 5.00 12.53 6.68
CA ALA A 200 4.29 11.27 6.46
C ALA A 200 5.15 10.22 5.72
N SER A 201 5.82 10.60 4.63
CA SER A 201 6.66 9.71 3.83
C SER A 201 7.87 9.17 4.60
N PRO A 202 8.74 9.97 5.18
CA PRO A 202 9.93 9.46 5.87
C PRO A 202 9.55 8.61 7.11
N LEU A 203 8.55 9.02 7.87
CA LEU A 203 8.10 8.25 9.04
C LEU A 203 7.38 6.96 8.65
N GLY A 204 6.63 6.95 7.54
CA GLY A 204 6.03 5.74 6.99
C GLY A 204 7.08 4.69 6.58
N MET A 205 8.17 5.13 5.94
CA MET A 205 9.29 4.26 5.57
C MET A 205 10.07 3.74 6.78
N LEU A 206 10.33 4.59 7.77
CA LEU A 206 10.91 4.15 9.05
C LEU A 206 10.03 3.10 9.72
N LEU A 207 8.71 3.31 9.79
CA LEU A 207 7.76 2.36 10.37
C LEU A 207 7.78 1.01 9.63
N CYS A 208 7.87 1.03 8.30
CA CYS A 208 8.02 -0.19 7.51
C CYS A 208 9.28 -0.97 7.92
N GLY A 209 10.41 -0.28 8.06
CA GLY A 209 11.67 -0.87 8.55
C GLY A 209 11.57 -1.42 9.96
N MET A 210 10.92 -0.71 10.87
CA MET A 210 10.70 -1.14 12.25
C MET A 210 9.91 -2.45 12.30
N SER A 211 8.84 -2.57 11.51
CA SER A 211 8.05 -3.80 11.42
C SER A 211 8.89 -5.01 10.97
N LEU A 212 9.86 -4.79 10.05
CA LEU A 212 10.79 -5.82 9.60
C LEU A 212 11.79 -6.25 10.69
N GLY A 213 12.22 -5.33 11.56
CA GLY A 213 13.21 -5.57 12.61
C GLY A 213 12.79 -6.57 13.69
N LYS A 214 11.50 -6.88 13.81
CA LYS A 214 10.94 -7.82 14.79
C LYS A 214 11.17 -9.29 14.44
N TYR A 215 11.45 -9.61 13.19
CA TYR A 215 11.51 -10.98 12.71
C TYR A 215 12.94 -11.51 12.56
N PRO A 216 13.20 -12.81 12.86
CA PRO A 216 14.50 -13.43 12.65
C PRO A 216 14.74 -13.68 11.15
N ILE A 217 15.46 -12.78 10.49
CA ILE A 217 15.71 -12.78 9.03
C ILE A 217 16.16 -14.18 8.50
N ARG A 218 17.02 -14.86 9.25
CA ARG A 218 17.58 -16.17 8.83
C ARG A 218 16.51 -17.24 8.60
N ARG A 219 15.39 -17.20 9.34
CA ARG A 219 14.25 -18.13 9.15
C ARG A 219 13.37 -17.73 7.97
N LEU A 220 13.34 -16.43 7.63
CA LEU A 220 12.47 -15.88 6.58
C LEU A 220 13.04 -16.13 5.17
N LEU A 221 14.37 -16.30 5.03
CA LEU A 221 15.06 -16.56 3.77
C LEU A 221 14.99 -18.03 3.32
N ARG A 222 13.92 -18.77 3.64
CA ARG A 222 13.71 -20.10 3.12
C ARG A 222 13.35 -20.04 1.62
N PRO A 223 13.97 -20.88 0.75
CA PRO A 223 13.66 -20.89 -0.68
C PRO A 223 12.18 -21.06 -1.01
N GLY A 224 11.45 -21.82 -0.17
CA GLY A 224 10.02 -22.05 -0.32
C GLY A 224 9.14 -20.78 -0.18
N TYR A 225 9.69 -19.67 0.34
CA TYR A 225 8.95 -18.41 0.46
C TYR A 225 9.25 -17.41 -0.67
N LEU A 226 10.26 -17.68 -1.51
CA LEU A 226 10.65 -16.76 -2.59
C LEU A 226 9.58 -16.59 -3.68
N TRP A 227 8.63 -17.51 -3.78
CA TRP A 227 7.55 -17.39 -4.74
C TRP A 227 6.61 -16.19 -4.44
N PHE A 228 6.49 -15.77 -3.16
CA PHE A 228 5.69 -14.60 -2.80
C PHE A 228 6.17 -13.31 -3.48
N PRO A 229 7.44 -12.88 -3.32
CA PRO A 229 7.93 -11.69 -4.00
C PRO A 229 8.00 -11.87 -5.52
N LEU A 230 8.30 -13.06 -6.05
CA LEU A 230 8.33 -13.30 -7.49
C LEU A 230 6.96 -13.04 -8.12
N VAL A 231 5.91 -13.61 -7.55
CA VAL A 231 4.54 -13.35 -8.04
C VAL A 231 4.17 -11.88 -7.82
N ARG A 232 4.36 -11.36 -6.60
CA ARG A 232 3.86 -10.04 -6.21
C ARG A 232 4.61 -8.89 -6.85
N ASN A 233 5.96 -8.93 -6.85
CA ASN A 233 6.79 -7.81 -7.28
C ASN A 233 7.25 -7.89 -8.75
N LEU A 234 7.06 -9.05 -9.41
CA LEU A 234 7.42 -9.21 -10.82
C LEU A 234 6.23 -9.56 -11.71
N LEU A 235 5.51 -10.65 -11.43
CA LEU A 235 4.45 -11.12 -12.33
C LEU A 235 3.22 -10.18 -12.34
N ILE A 236 2.77 -9.73 -11.17
CA ILE A 236 1.60 -8.87 -11.07
C ILE A 236 1.84 -7.50 -11.74
N PRO A 237 2.93 -6.76 -11.47
CA PRO A 237 3.18 -5.50 -12.18
C PRO A 237 3.45 -5.70 -13.68
N ALA A 238 4.09 -6.80 -14.11
CA ALA A 238 4.24 -7.11 -15.54
C ALA A 238 2.89 -7.30 -16.22
N LEU A 239 1.95 -8.01 -15.58
CA LEU A 239 0.60 -8.18 -16.07
C LEU A 239 -0.10 -6.82 -16.24
N PHE A 240 -0.07 -5.96 -15.24
CA PHE A 240 -0.75 -4.67 -15.30
C PHE A 240 -0.06 -3.67 -16.22
N LEU A 241 1.26 -3.74 -16.38
CA LEU A 241 1.97 -3.01 -17.45
C LEU A 241 1.47 -3.46 -18.83
N GLY A 242 1.45 -4.77 -19.09
CA GLY A 242 0.96 -5.32 -20.36
C GLY A 242 -0.49 -4.93 -20.65
N LEU A 243 -1.38 -5.01 -19.66
CA LEU A 243 -2.76 -4.56 -19.79
C LEU A 243 -2.85 -3.06 -20.06
N SER A 244 -2.07 -2.22 -19.36
CA SER A 244 -2.05 -0.77 -19.55
C SER A 244 -1.61 -0.39 -20.97
N LEU A 245 -0.61 -1.09 -21.51
CA LEU A 245 -0.16 -0.91 -22.90
C LEU A 245 -1.21 -1.37 -23.91
N LEU A 246 -1.84 -2.52 -23.67
CA LEU A 246 -2.84 -3.10 -24.55
C LEU A 246 -4.07 -2.21 -24.73
N ILE A 247 -4.52 -1.56 -23.65
CA ILE A 247 -5.68 -0.67 -23.67
C ILE A 247 -5.33 0.80 -23.99
N GLY A 248 -4.03 1.10 -24.19
CA GLY A 248 -3.57 2.47 -24.48
C GLY A 248 -3.84 3.44 -23.32
N LEU A 249 -3.54 3.02 -22.09
CA LEU A 249 -3.79 3.85 -20.91
C LEU A 249 -2.92 5.12 -20.94
N GLU A 250 -3.48 6.24 -20.51
CA GLU A 250 -2.73 7.50 -20.39
C GLU A 250 -1.62 7.36 -19.33
N LYS A 251 -0.53 8.11 -19.50
CA LYS A 251 0.70 8.04 -18.69
C LYS A 251 0.43 8.06 -17.20
N GLU A 252 -0.31 9.06 -16.72
CA GLU A 252 -0.59 9.25 -15.30
C GLU A 252 -1.40 8.08 -14.71
N LEU A 253 -2.35 7.55 -15.48
CA LEU A 253 -3.15 6.42 -15.05
C LEU A 253 -2.31 5.14 -15.02
N ALA A 254 -1.46 4.94 -16.04
CA ALA A 254 -0.54 3.80 -16.09
C ALA A 254 0.47 3.83 -14.93
N GLN A 255 1.01 5.01 -14.59
CA GLN A 255 1.88 5.21 -13.42
C GLN A 255 1.19 4.72 -12.14
N VAL A 256 -0.05 5.14 -11.88
CA VAL A 256 -0.82 4.72 -10.69
C VAL A 256 -1.03 3.21 -10.68
N VAL A 257 -1.46 2.64 -11.79
CA VAL A 257 -1.81 1.21 -11.92
C VAL A 257 -0.58 0.31 -11.74
N VAL A 258 0.49 0.59 -12.48
CA VAL A 258 1.69 -0.25 -12.46
C VAL A 258 2.43 -0.09 -11.14
N MET A 259 2.51 1.13 -10.61
CA MET A 259 3.16 1.35 -9.31
C MET A 259 2.36 0.71 -8.17
N PHE A 260 1.03 0.80 -8.15
CA PHE A 260 0.21 0.03 -7.19
C PHE A 260 0.50 -1.47 -7.28
N ALA A 261 0.60 -1.99 -8.49
CA ALA A 261 0.93 -3.40 -8.72
C ALA A 261 2.35 -3.77 -8.27
N ALA A 262 3.33 -2.86 -8.33
CA ALA A 262 4.73 -3.08 -7.94
C ALA A 262 4.98 -3.00 -6.43
N LEU A 263 4.02 -2.48 -5.64
CA LEU A 263 4.16 -2.35 -4.19
C LEU A 263 4.28 -3.72 -3.50
N PRO A 264 4.98 -3.80 -2.35
CA PRO A 264 5.08 -5.02 -1.57
C PRO A 264 3.72 -5.43 -0.98
N VAL A 265 3.68 -6.61 -0.41
CA VAL A 265 2.51 -7.14 0.31
C VAL A 265 2.10 -6.21 1.46
N ALA A 266 0.80 -6.12 1.72
CA ALA A 266 0.24 -5.33 2.82
C ALA A 266 0.87 -5.69 4.18
N SER A 267 1.42 -4.71 4.88
CA SER A 267 2.12 -4.91 6.17
C SER A 267 1.23 -5.53 7.25
N LEU A 268 -0.08 -5.27 7.22
CA LEU A 268 -1.03 -5.83 8.17
C LEU A 268 -1.34 -7.33 7.95
N LEU A 269 -0.88 -7.95 6.86
CA LEU A 269 -1.11 -9.37 6.59
C LEU A 269 -0.64 -10.25 7.76
N ALA A 270 0.56 -10.01 8.29
CA ALA A 270 1.09 -10.77 9.42
C ALA A 270 0.22 -10.62 10.68
N ALA A 271 -0.25 -9.41 10.96
CA ALA A 271 -1.15 -9.13 12.09
C ALA A 271 -2.52 -9.80 11.91
N PHE A 272 -3.07 -9.77 10.72
CA PHE A 272 -4.33 -10.45 10.40
C PHE A 272 -4.19 -11.97 10.51
N MET A 273 -3.06 -12.55 10.08
CA MET A 273 -2.84 -13.99 10.26
C MET A 273 -2.76 -14.38 11.74
N ILE A 274 -2.14 -13.55 12.59
CA ILE A 274 -2.13 -13.79 14.05
C ILE A 274 -3.56 -13.76 14.62
N GLN A 275 -4.41 -12.88 14.08
CA GLN A 275 -5.78 -12.70 14.55
C GLN A 275 -6.74 -13.80 14.06
N TYR A 276 -6.58 -14.29 12.83
CA TYR A 276 -7.57 -15.13 12.16
C TYR A 276 -7.14 -16.58 11.95
N ASP A 277 -5.87 -16.91 12.09
CA ASP A 277 -5.35 -18.26 11.94
C ASP A 277 -4.48 -18.65 13.14
N PRO A 278 -4.85 -19.69 13.92
CA PRO A 278 -4.06 -20.13 15.08
C PRO A 278 -2.76 -20.83 14.70
N ASP A 279 -2.57 -21.23 13.44
CA ASP A 279 -1.39 -21.93 12.97
C ASP A 279 -0.16 -21.01 12.97
N LYS A 280 0.82 -21.33 13.82
CA LYS A 280 2.06 -20.56 13.99
C LYS A 280 2.94 -20.58 12.75
N GLU A 281 2.94 -21.66 11.97
CA GLU A 281 3.72 -21.72 10.72
C GLU A 281 3.08 -20.82 9.66
N ALA A 282 1.75 -20.80 9.54
CA ALA A 282 1.03 -19.90 8.66
C ALA A 282 1.25 -18.41 9.03
N GLN A 283 1.26 -18.09 10.34
CA GLN A 283 1.58 -16.75 10.83
C GLN A 283 3.01 -16.33 10.44
N PHE A 284 3.96 -17.26 10.56
CA PHE A 284 5.35 -17.03 10.18
C PHE A 284 5.51 -16.87 8.66
N GLU A 285 4.82 -17.67 7.86
CA GLU A 285 4.80 -17.58 6.40
C GLU A 285 4.25 -16.23 5.93
N ALA A 286 3.19 -15.72 6.56
CA ALA A 286 2.66 -14.38 6.27
C ALA A 286 3.68 -13.27 6.58
N ALA A 287 4.40 -13.38 7.69
CA ALA A 287 5.48 -12.45 8.02
C ALA A 287 6.62 -12.52 6.99
N ALA A 288 6.96 -13.73 6.52
CA ALA A 288 7.95 -13.93 5.45
C ALA A 288 7.49 -13.29 4.13
N ALA A 289 6.23 -13.43 3.75
CA ALA A 289 5.68 -12.81 2.55
C ALA A 289 5.78 -11.28 2.59
N VAL A 290 5.44 -10.66 3.73
CA VAL A 290 5.58 -9.21 3.93
C VAL A 290 7.04 -8.78 3.84
N LEU A 291 7.94 -9.43 4.58
CA LEU A 291 9.35 -9.06 4.63
C LEU A 291 10.02 -9.22 3.27
N LEU A 292 9.92 -10.40 2.66
CA LEU A 292 10.58 -10.69 1.40
C LEU A 292 10.07 -9.78 0.28
N SER A 293 8.76 -9.57 0.18
CA SER A 293 8.22 -8.65 -0.82
C SER A 293 8.67 -7.21 -0.61
N THR A 294 8.87 -6.78 0.65
CA THR A 294 9.38 -5.43 0.94
C THR A 294 10.86 -5.27 0.54
N ILE A 295 11.69 -6.29 0.82
CA ILE A 295 13.09 -6.30 0.38
C ILE A 295 13.18 -6.28 -1.15
N PHE A 296 12.39 -7.11 -1.84
CA PHE A 296 12.34 -7.13 -3.30
C PHE A 296 11.81 -5.81 -3.88
N ALA A 297 10.80 -5.20 -3.25
CA ALA A 297 10.22 -3.94 -3.67
C ALA A 297 11.24 -2.80 -3.70
N ALA A 298 12.23 -2.80 -2.81
CA ALA A 298 13.30 -1.82 -2.79
C ALA A 298 14.10 -1.76 -4.11
N VAL A 299 14.20 -2.91 -4.81
CA VAL A 299 14.85 -3.00 -6.12
C VAL A 299 13.84 -2.91 -7.26
N THR A 300 12.69 -3.57 -7.11
CA THR A 300 11.71 -3.69 -8.21
C THR A 300 10.89 -2.44 -8.44
N ILE A 301 10.63 -1.61 -7.41
CA ILE A 301 9.92 -0.33 -7.59
C ILE A 301 10.66 0.63 -8.52
N PRO A 302 11.96 0.92 -8.32
CA PRO A 302 12.74 1.72 -9.26
C PRO A 302 12.80 1.15 -10.68
N LEU A 303 12.91 -0.19 -10.78
CA LEU A 303 12.90 -0.88 -12.06
C LEU A 303 11.58 -0.64 -12.80
N TRP A 304 10.44 -0.88 -12.15
CA TRP A 304 9.12 -0.68 -12.74
C TRP A 304 8.85 0.79 -13.07
N SER A 305 9.27 1.73 -12.21
CA SER A 305 9.17 3.17 -12.49
C SER A 305 9.95 3.55 -13.76
N GLY A 306 11.18 3.01 -13.93
CA GLY A 306 11.98 3.20 -15.13
C GLY A 306 11.30 2.62 -16.39
N ILE A 307 10.76 1.40 -16.30
CA ILE A 307 10.05 0.76 -17.40
C ILE A 307 8.80 1.58 -17.78
N VAL A 308 8.01 2.03 -16.82
CA VAL A 308 6.83 2.87 -17.07
C VAL A 308 7.22 4.18 -17.76
N ALA A 309 8.32 4.81 -17.33
CA ALA A 309 8.80 6.05 -17.95
C ALA A 309 9.21 5.87 -19.42
N VAL A 310 9.72 4.68 -19.80
CA VAL A 310 10.07 4.33 -21.19
C VAL A 310 8.84 3.97 -22.02
N CYS A 311 7.90 3.22 -21.43
CA CYS A 311 6.71 2.74 -22.15
C CYS A 311 5.65 3.82 -22.33
N PHE A 312 5.62 4.84 -21.47
CA PHE A 312 4.68 5.96 -21.49
C PHE A 312 5.47 7.28 -21.48
N PRO A 313 6.07 7.70 -22.60
CA PRO A 313 6.95 8.85 -22.73
C PRO A 313 6.25 10.21 -22.49
#